data_54f4b39bd2018839db89be2d494768b2
#
_entry.id   54f4b39bd2018839db89be2d494768b2
#
_cell.length_a   1.000
_cell.length_b   1.000
_cell.length_c   1.000
_cell.angle_alpha   90.00
_cell.angle_beta   90.00
_cell.angle_gamma   90.00
#
_symmetry.space_group_name_H-M   'P 1'
#
loop_
_entity.id
_entity.type
_entity.pdbx_description
1 polymer ?
#
loop_
_entity_poly.entity_id
_entity_poly.type
_entity_poly.pdbx_seq_one_letter_code
_entity_poly.pdbx_strand_id
1 'polypeptide(L)'
;MSLQLVAVYLYLGIFRLSQVPYLFFQKDLKKFLLQKQFLLNPREISEISGIEVVMSSLRAVQYDPQNPCGRNIDIFLQARVKGIFPSSYYQWIYEDRKGVETWDKELCMIPVEDLPVCRGRFTASRIRKLSSFKKKYKKELNEIFCFTKKNGPVCSADIKDKTGKKALDVLWKNGDIVVSHRKNGIKYYDLASKVYGDDFNWNENTEINKEQIVRRIKSVGVLPCPAVGTGWLGVGISREITPLLNELIKEEKVYKIKIKDTDQAYVINSDDLKLLNNIHKISFSKKMSFLPPLDNLLWDREMIKDIFGFTYKFEAYTPDKNRKYGHYVLPILYGLDFIGRIEPMLNNVNRVLEIKGLWMEENFQWNKNSKLKFETYLRYFKKYIGAQEVKWLCKKY
;
A
#
# COMPACT_ATOMS: atom_id res chain seq x y z
N MET A 1 10.10 -28.68 -20.36
CA MET A 1 11.54 -28.92 -20.57
C MET A 1 12.01 -29.80 -19.39
N SER A 2 12.65 -30.96 -19.65
CA SER A 2 13.09 -31.85 -18.58
C SER A 2 14.25 -31.22 -17.78
N LEU A 3 14.41 -31.55 -16.50
CA LEU A 3 15.52 -31.09 -15.65
C LEU A 3 16.89 -31.37 -16.27
N GLN A 4 17.02 -32.43 -17.04
CA GLN A 4 18.25 -32.81 -17.77
C GLN A 4 18.58 -31.81 -18.91
N LEU A 5 17.60 -31.31 -19.65
CA LEU A 5 17.79 -30.29 -20.67
C LEU A 5 18.21 -28.94 -20.06
N VAL A 6 17.63 -28.56 -18.93
CA VAL A 6 18.01 -27.34 -18.20
C VAL A 6 19.46 -27.43 -17.70
N ALA A 7 19.89 -28.59 -17.19
CA ALA A 7 21.26 -28.81 -16.74
C ALA A 7 22.28 -28.73 -17.90
N VAL A 8 21.95 -29.26 -19.09
CA VAL A 8 22.81 -29.19 -20.29
C VAL A 8 22.94 -27.74 -20.79
N TYR A 9 21.89 -26.97 -20.82
CA TYR A 9 21.94 -25.54 -21.23
C TYR A 9 22.68 -24.67 -20.22
N LEU A 10 22.64 -24.99 -18.92
CA LEU A 10 23.44 -24.35 -17.87
C LEU A 10 24.93 -24.68 -18.01
N TYR A 11 25.27 -25.91 -18.33
CA TYR A 11 26.65 -26.37 -18.55
C TYR A 11 27.29 -25.70 -19.78
N LEU A 12 26.48 -25.40 -20.81
CA LEU A 12 26.92 -24.71 -22.03
C LEU A 12 26.94 -23.17 -21.90
N GLY A 13 26.63 -22.60 -20.73
CA GLY A 13 26.62 -21.16 -20.52
C GLY A 13 25.55 -20.39 -21.31
N ILE A 14 24.60 -21.12 -21.96
CA ILE A 14 23.59 -20.57 -22.86
C ILE A 14 22.42 -19.94 -22.06
N PHE A 15 22.17 -20.40 -20.81
CA PHE A 15 21.18 -19.81 -19.92
C PHE A 15 21.81 -19.45 -18.58
N ARG A 16 21.64 -18.20 -18.12
CA ARG A 16 21.93 -17.84 -16.73
C ARG A 16 20.81 -18.35 -15.83
N LEU A 17 21.15 -18.89 -14.65
CA LEU A 17 20.20 -19.36 -13.64
C LEU A 17 19.09 -18.33 -13.31
N SER A 18 19.40 -17.04 -13.37
CA SER A 18 18.48 -15.93 -13.15
C SER A 18 17.32 -15.82 -14.16
N GLN A 19 17.41 -16.51 -15.31
CA GLN A 19 16.35 -16.49 -16.35
C GLN A 19 15.32 -17.61 -16.18
N VAL A 20 15.63 -18.66 -15.40
CA VAL A 20 14.71 -19.76 -15.12
C VAL A 20 13.89 -19.39 -13.88
N PRO A 21 12.55 -19.42 -13.93
CA PRO A 21 11.74 -19.08 -12.77
C PRO A 21 11.86 -20.14 -11.66
N TYR A 22 12.02 -19.69 -10.42
CA TYR A 22 11.90 -20.57 -9.26
C TYR A 22 10.45 -21.02 -9.07
N LEU A 23 10.25 -22.30 -8.75
CA LEU A 23 8.90 -22.89 -8.56
C LEU A 23 8.58 -23.00 -7.08
N PHE A 24 7.43 -22.47 -6.68
CA PHE A 24 6.95 -22.52 -5.30
C PHE A 24 5.52 -23.04 -5.22
N PHE A 25 5.18 -23.69 -4.11
CA PHE A 25 3.80 -24.04 -3.82
C PHE A 25 2.99 -22.78 -3.47
N GLN A 26 1.73 -22.73 -3.84
CA GLN A 26 0.81 -21.64 -3.54
C GLN A 26 0.77 -21.33 -2.02
N LYS A 27 0.80 -22.37 -1.17
CA LYS A 27 0.82 -22.23 0.29
C LYS A 27 2.04 -21.47 0.79
N ASP A 28 3.22 -21.69 0.20
CA ASP A 28 4.45 -21.01 0.60
C ASP A 28 4.42 -19.53 0.18
N LEU A 29 3.86 -19.24 -0.99
CA LEU A 29 3.64 -17.84 -1.43
C LEU A 29 2.62 -17.12 -0.55
N LYS A 30 1.50 -17.75 -0.16
CA LYS A 30 0.57 -17.19 0.83
C LYS A 30 1.30 -16.84 2.12
N LYS A 31 2.03 -17.78 2.66
CA LYS A 31 2.76 -17.63 3.93
C LYS A 31 3.83 -16.53 3.83
N PHE A 32 4.58 -16.49 2.72
CA PHE A 32 5.56 -15.45 2.44
C PHE A 32 4.93 -14.07 2.38
N LEU A 33 3.87 -13.89 1.56
CA LEU A 33 3.19 -12.60 1.44
C LEU A 33 2.66 -12.10 2.77
N LEU A 34 2.05 -12.97 3.57
CA LEU A 34 1.56 -12.59 4.90
C LEU A 34 2.70 -12.26 5.86
N GLN A 35 3.84 -12.97 5.79
CA GLN A 35 5.03 -12.63 6.59
C GLN A 35 5.60 -11.28 6.16
N LYS A 36 5.78 -11.07 4.85
CA LYS A 36 6.28 -9.81 4.28
C LYS A 36 5.40 -8.62 4.64
N GLN A 37 4.09 -8.83 4.67
CA GLN A 37 3.09 -7.83 4.99
C GLN A 37 2.81 -7.70 6.51
N PHE A 38 3.58 -8.35 7.39
CA PHE A 38 3.38 -8.35 8.85
C PHE A 38 1.99 -8.86 9.29
N LEU A 39 1.42 -9.79 8.52
CA LEU A 39 0.09 -10.36 8.72
C LEU A 39 0.11 -11.85 9.10
N LEU A 40 1.25 -12.54 8.95
CA LEU A 40 1.38 -13.96 9.33
C LEU A 40 1.29 -14.12 10.85
N ASN A 41 2.07 -13.32 11.57
CA ASN A 41 2.02 -13.17 13.01
C ASN A 41 1.70 -11.70 13.36
N PRO A 42 0.47 -11.25 13.10
CA PRO A 42 0.12 -9.84 13.23
C PRO A 42 0.24 -9.36 14.68
N ARG A 43 0.63 -8.09 14.84
CA ARG A 43 0.74 -7.41 16.15
C ARG A 43 1.80 -8.01 17.08
N GLU A 44 2.90 -8.52 16.53
CA GLU A 44 4.12 -8.87 17.29
C GLU A 44 5.01 -7.64 17.51
N ILE A 45 4.96 -6.66 16.60
CA ILE A 45 5.59 -5.36 16.75
C ILE A 45 4.63 -4.35 17.36
N SER A 46 5.14 -3.35 18.07
CA SER A 46 4.31 -2.45 18.89
C SER A 46 4.76 -0.98 18.80
N GLU A 47 3.83 -0.09 19.10
CA GLU A 47 4.04 1.35 19.29
C GLU A 47 4.57 2.06 18.04
N ILE A 48 5.15 3.25 18.18
CA ILE A 48 5.66 4.06 17.05
C ILE A 48 6.83 3.37 16.37
N SER A 49 7.69 2.68 17.10
CA SER A 49 8.78 1.88 16.52
C SER A 49 8.26 0.77 15.59
N GLY A 50 7.13 0.16 15.94
CA GLY A 50 6.46 -0.81 15.07
C GLY A 50 5.89 -0.16 13.78
N ILE A 51 5.39 1.07 13.86
CA ILE A 51 4.98 1.84 12.68
C ILE A 51 6.18 2.08 11.77
N GLU A 52 7.31 2.53 12.32
CA GLU A 52 8.53 2.75 11.56
C GLU A 52 9.01 1.49 10.83
N VAL A 53 9.03 0.34 11.53
CA VAL A 53 9.41 -0.96 10.94
C VAL A 53 8.51 -1.30 9.76
N VAL A 54 7.18 -1.18 9.90
CA VAL A 54 6.22 -1.46 8.83
C VAL A 54 6.42 -0.52 7.65
N MET A 55 6.50 0.79 7.90
CA MET A 55 6.60 1.81 6.87
C MET A 55 7.91 1.70 6.09
N SER A 56 9.03 1.52 6.78
CA SER A 56 10.36 1.33 6.16
C SER A 56 10.47 0.03 5.37
N SER A 57 9.81 -1.04 5.84
CA SER A 57 9.82 -2.34 5.14
C SER A 57 8.95 -2.35 3.89
N LEU A 58 7.76 -1.72 3.95
CA LEU A 58 6.77 -1.74 2.87
C LEU A 58 6.85 -0.51 1.96
N ARG A 59 7.66 0.47 2.30
CA ARG A 59 8.04 1.65 1.50
C ARG A 59 6.89 2.59 1.11
N ALA A 60 5.66 2.14 1.01
CA ALA A 60 4.50 2.97 0.70
C ALA A 60 3.23 2.36 1.29
N VAL A 61 2.38 3.18 1.90
CA VAL A 61 1.04 2.82 2.37
C VAL A 61 0.04 3.83 1.84
N GLN A 62 -1.00 3.36 1.16
CA GLN A 62 -1.97 4.23 0.53
C GLN A 62 -2.83 4.96 1.57
N TYR A 63 -2.96 6.27 1.37
CA TYR A 63 -3.84 7.13 2.17
C TYR A 63 -5.15 7.38 1.40
N ASP A 64 -6.28 7.16 2.09
CA ASP A 64 -7.60 7.52 1.60
C ASP A 64 -8.27 8.42 2.65
N PRO A 65 -8.89 9.54 2.26
CA PRO A 65 -9.57 10.45 3.18
C PRO A 65 -10.87 9.86 3.75
N GLN A 66 -11.44 8.82 3.12
CA GLN A 66 -12.63 8.15 3.62
C GLN A 66 -12.38 7.52 4.99
N ASN A 67 -13.33 7.72 5.90
CA ASN A 67 -13.21 7.33 7.29
C ASN A 67 -14.54 6.76 7.85
N PRO A 68 -15.09 5.69 7.25
CA PRO A 68 -16.34 5.11 7.76
C PRO A 68 -16.17 4.40 9.11
N CYS A 69 -14.99 3.80 9.36
CA CYS A 69 -14.67 3.08 10.60
C CYS A 69 -13.17 3.13 10.92
N GLY A 70 -12.49 4.20 10.56
CA GLY A 70 -11.05 4.39 10.53
C GLY A 70 -10.57 4.65 9.10
N ARG A 71 -9.54 5.49 8.95
CA ARG A 71 -8.91 5.71 7.63
C ARG A 71 -8.17 4.46 7.19
N ASN A 72 -7.95 4.33 5.89
CA ASN A 72 -7.23 3.20 5.32
C ASN A 72 -5.90 2.92 6.06
N ILE A 73 -5.08 3.95 6.28
CA ILE A 73 -3.80 3.80 6.99
C ILE A 73 -3.95 3.40 8.46
N ASP A 74 -4.99 3.89 9.15
CA ASP A 74 -5.26 3.53 10.54
C ASP A 74 -5.58 2.03 10.66
N ILE A 75 -6.48 1.52 9.79
CA ILE A 75 -6.87 0.11 9.76
C ILE A 75 -5.68 -0.76 9.30
N PHE A 76 -4.89 -0.27 8.34
CA PHE A 76 -3.68 -0.93 7.85
C PHE A 76 -2.68 -1.17 8.99
N LEU A 77 -2.35 -0.13 9.74
CA LEU A 77 -1.40 -0.21 10.86
C LEU A 77 -1.97 -1.03 12.03
N GLN A 78 -3.25 -0.84 12.38
CA GLN A 78 -3.92 -1.59 13.44
C GLN A 78 -3.91 -3.11 13.19
N ALA A 79 -4.01 -3.54 11.93
CA ALA A 79 -3.92 -4.95 11.59
C ALA A 79 -2.52 -5.54 11.86
N ARG A 80 -1.47 -4.71 11.91
CA ARG A 80 -0.04 -5.10 11.95
C ARG A 80 0.67 -4.77 13.27
N VAL A 81 0.36 -3.62 13.85
CA VAL A 81 1.08 -3.04 15.00
C VAL A 81 0.18 -3.05 16.24
N LYS A 82 0.74 -3.40 17.38
CA LYS A 82 0.07 -3.41 18.69
C LYS A 82 0.30 -2.09 19.42
N GLY A 83 -0.64 -1.69 20.30
CA GLY A 83 -0.45 -0.55 21.21
C GLY A 83 -0.50 0.82 20.57
N ILE A 84 -1.08 0.93 19.35
CA ILE A 84 -1.29 2.20 18.64
C ILE A 84 -2.76 2.63 18.68
N PHE A 85 -3.00 3.90 18.38
CA PHE A 85 -4.31 4.54 18.28
C PHE A 85 -4.51 5.12 16.87
N PRO A 86 -5.74 5.47 16.47
CA PRO A 86 -5.97 6.20 15.23
C PRO A 86 -5.09 7.45 15.15
N SER A 87 -4.48 7.66 13.99
CA SER A 87 -3.52 8.74 13.72
C SER A 87 -2.16 8.65 14.44
N SER A 88 -1.81 7.55 15.14
CA SER A 88 -0.47 7.37 15.72
C SER A 88 0.69 7.56 14.72
N TYR A 89 0.45 7.31 13.43
CA TYR A 89 1.43 7.55 12.37
C TYR A 89 1.78 9.04 12.18
N TYR A 90 1.01 9.98 12.77
CA TYR A 90 1.31 11.42 12.73
C TYR A 90 2.63 11.74 13.41
N GLN A 91 2.95 11.04 14.51
CA GLN A 91 4.24 11.18 15.16
C GLN A 91 5.37 10.84 14.17
N TRP A 92 5.33 9.66 13.56
CA TRP A 92 6.35 9.20 12.61
C TRP A 92 6.51 10.15 11.40
N ILE A 93 5.39 10.66 10.85
CA ILE A 93 5.44 11.46 9.63
C ILE A 93 5.67 12.94 9.88
N TYR A 94 5.02 13.54 10.91
CA TYR A 94 5.03 15.00 11.10
C TYR A 94 5.90 15.48 12.26
N GLU A 95 6.12 14.68 13.29
CA GLU A 95 6.93 15.04 14.45
C GLU A 95 8.36 14.56 14.26
N ASP A 96 8.55 13.24 14.02
CA ASP A 96 9.87 12.64 13.81
C ASP A 96 10.45 12.93 12.41
N ARG A 97 9.66 13.45 11.47
CA ARG A 97 10.05 13.77 10.09
C ARG A 97 10.62 12.58 9.29
N LYS A 98 10.26 11.36 9.66
CA LYS A 98 10.72 10.13 9.00
C LYS A 98 9.87 9.73 7.81
N GLY A 99 8.71 10.35 7.63
CA GLY A 99 7.79 10.07 6.53
C GLY A 99 7.31 11.32 5.82
N VAL A 100 6.70 11.14 4.65
CA VAL A 100 6.11 12.21 3.84
C VAL A 100 4.85 11.75 3.12
N GLU A 101 3.88 12.66 2.97
CA GLU A 101 2.72 12.45 2.10
C GLU A 101 3.09 12.81 0.66
N THR A 102 3.05 11.85 -0.23
CA THR A 102 3.30 12.09 -1.67
C THR A 102 2.57 11.08 -2.54
N TRP A 103 2.72 11.25 -3.85
CA TRP A 103 2.12 10.38 -4.84
C TRP A 103 3.06 9.22 -5.19
N ASP A 104 2.54 7.99 -5.05
CA ASP A 104 3.16 6.76 -5.50
C ASP A 104 2.15 5.97 -6.37
N LYS A 105 1.51 4.93 -5.86
CA LYS A 105 0.39 4.27 -6.55
C LYS A 105 -0.79 5.23 -6.71
N GLU A 106 -1.15 5.89 -5.66
CA GLU A 106 -2.02 7.06 -5.51
C GLU A 106 -1.40 7.92 -4.40
N LEU A 107 -2.19 8.68 -3.63
CA LEU A 107 -1.66 9.37 -2.45
C LEU A 107 -1.23 8.33 -1.41
N CYS A 108 0.05 8.36 -1.03
CA CYS A 108 0.65 7.45 -0.08
C CYS A 108 1.42 8.20 1.02
N MET A 109 1.59 7.52 2.15
CA MET A 109 2.62 7.82 3.13
C MET A 109 3.85 6.97 2.79
N ILE A 110 5.00 7.59 2.64
CA ILE A 110 6.26 6.93 2.31
C ILE A 110 7.36 7.35 3.27
N PRO A 111 8.44 6.57 3.46
CA PRO A 111 9.65 7.04 4.11
C PRO A 111 10.22 8.27 3.39
N VAL A 112 10.73 9.25 4.13
CA VAL A 112 11.21 10.51 3.55
C VAL A 112 12.38 10.31 2.60
N GLU A 113 13.23 9.33 2.86
CA GLU A 113 14.36 8.98 1.99
C GLU A 113 13.93 8.50 0.59
N ASP A 114 12.67 8.09 0.41
CA ASP A 114 12.11 7.69 -0.88
C ASP A 114 11.54 8.86 -1.68
N LEU A 115 11.40 10.03 -1.06
CA LEU A 115 10.78 11.18 -1.73
C LEU A 115 11.51 11.60 -3.02
N PRO A 116 12.86 11.62 -3.08
CA PRO A 116 13.58 11.90 -4.33
C PRO A 116 13.21 10.95 -5.48
N VAL A 117 12.97 9.68 -5.16
CA VAL A 117 12.59 8.63 -6.14
C VAL A 117 11.13 8.78 -6.58
N CYS A 118 10.26 9.31 -5.72
CA CYS A 118 8.82 9.45 -5.95
C CYS A 118 8.41 10.82 -6.49
N ARG A 119 9.28 11.84 -6.39
CA ARG A 119 8.98 13.22 -6.79
C ARG A 119 8.57 13.32 -8.26
N GLY A 120 7.49 14.06 -8.51
CA GLY A 120 7.05 14.41 -9.86
C GLY A 120 6.50 13.25 -10.67
N ARG A 121 6.30 12.07 -10.07
CA ARG A 121 5.89 10.86 -10.77
C ARG A 121 4.40 10.66 -10.76
N PHE A 122 3.86 10.70 -11.96
CA PHE A 122 2.43 10.55 -12.21
C PHE A 122 2.21 9.72 -13.45
N THR A 123 0.99 9.21 -13.61
CA THR A 123 0.57 8.65 -14.90
C THR A 123 0.80 9.67 -16.02
N ALA A 124 1.11 9.20 -17.23
CA ALA A 124 1.37 10.06 -18.39
C ALA A 124 0.28 11.14 -18.62
N SER A 125 -0.98 10.85 -18.26
CA SER A 125 -2.06 11.83 -18.31
C SER A 125 -1.96 12.93 -17.25
N ARG A 126 -1.53 12.57 -16.03
CA ARG A 126 -1.28 13.56 -14.95
C ARG A 126 -0.06 14.43 -15.26
N ILE A 127 1.03 13.82 -15.77
CA ILE A 127 2.23 14.55 -16.21
C ILE A 127 1.84 15.62 -17.24
N ARG A 128 1.08 15.26 -18.28
CA ARG A 128 0.62 16.22 -19.30
C ARG A 128 -0.21 17.35 -18.71
N LYS A 129 -1.15 17.05 -17.81
CA LYS A 129 -1.98 18.06 -17.15
C LYS A 129 -1.15 19.01 -16.26
N LEU A 130 -0.18 18.48 -15.52
CA LEU A 130 0.72 19.28 -14.69
C LEU A 130 1.63 20.17 -15.55
N SER A 131 2.22 19.62 -16.61
CA SER A 131 3.08 20.38 -17.53
C SER A 131 2.31 21.50 -18.23
N SER A 132 1.09 21.22 -18.70
CA SER A 132 0.20 22.24 -19.28
C SER A 132 -0.15 23.34 -18.28
N PHE A 133 -0.48 22.94 -17.04
CA PHE A 133 -0.77 23.93 -15.98
C PHE A 133 0.47 24.76 -15.64
N LYS A 134 1.64 24.14 -15.46
CA LYS A 134 2.91 24.83 -15.21
C LYS A 134 3.24 25.86 -16.29
N LYS A 135 3.05 25.49 -17.56
CA LYS A 135 3.29 26.41 -18.69
C LYS A 135 2.33 27.59 -18.67
N LYS A 136 1.03 27.35 -18.42
CA LYS A 136 -0.02 28.36 -18.47
C LYS A 136 0.00 29.32 -17.26
N TYR A 137 0.31 28.82 -16.06
CA TYR A 137 0.16 29.54 -14.78
C TYR A 137 1.50 29.69 -14.05
N LYS A 138 2.58 29.97 -14.79
CA LYS A 138 3.94 30.12 -14.25
C LYS A 138 4.03 31.24 -13.21
N LYS A 139 3.30 32.33 -13.43
CA LYS A 139 3.27 33.52 -12.53
C LYS A 139 2.63 33.10 -11.19
N GLU A 140 1.45 32.55 -11.23
CA GLU A 140 0.69 32.11 -10.03
C GLU A 140 1.45 31.02 -9.23
N LEU A 141 2.11 30.11 -9.90
CA LEU A 141 2.96 29.13 -9.22
C LEU A 141 4.09 29.80 -8.45
N ASN A 142 4.77 30.80 -9.08
CA ASN A 142 5.85 31.51 -8.41
C ASN A 142 5.32 32.39 -7.26
N GLU A 143 4.17 33.05 -7.43
CA GLU A 143 3.52 33.84 -6.38
C GLU A 143 3.18 32.97 -5.16
N ILE A 144 2.56 31.80 -5.37
CA ILE A 144 2.20 30.88 -4.27
C ILE A 144 3.45 30.26 -3.64
N PHE A 145 4.49 29.94 -4.43
CA PHE A 145 5.76 29.46 -3.89
C PHE A 145 6.41 30.51 -2.98
N CYS A 146 6.50 31.77 -3.43
CA CYS A 146 7.04 32.90 -2.64
C CYS A 146 6.18 33.19 -1.40
N PHE A 147 4.84 33.13 -1.55
CA PHE A 147 3.93 33.27 -0.43
C PHE A 147 4.16 32.18 0.64
N THR A 148 4.27 30.91 0.24
CA THR A 148 4.59 29.78 1.14
C THR A 148 5.96 29.95 1.78
N LYS A 149 6.98 30.36 0.99
CA LYS A 149 8.32 30.64 1.50
C LYS A 149 8.33 31.69 2.62
N LYS A 150 7.53 32.75 2.47
CA LYS A 150 7.45 33.86 3.42
C LYS A 150 6.59 33.55 4.65
N ASN A 151 5.45 32.90 4.46
CA ASN A 151 4.39 32.79 5.48
C ASN A 151 4.15 31.32 5.95
N GLY A 152 4.84 30.34 5.36
CA GLY A 152 4.59 28.94 5.72
C GLY A 152 4.82 28.61 7.20
N PRO A 153 4.13 27.57 7.68
CA PRO A 153 3.22 26.67 6.97
C PRO A 153 1.87 27.29 6.59
N VAL A 154 1.41 27.10 5.35
CA VAL A 154 0.15 27.65 4.80
C VAL A 154 -0.82 26.54 4.42
N CYS A 155 -2.12 26.83 4.48
CA CYS A 155 -3.16 25.93 4.03
C CYS A 155 -3.95 26.52 2.84
N SER A 156 -4.83 25.72 2.24
CA SER A 156 -5.64 26.21 1.11
C SER A 156 -6.63 27.32 1.47
N ALA A 157 -6.97 27.50 2.75
CA ALA A 157 -7.84 28.59 3.21
C ALA A 157 -7.13 29.96 3.20
N ASP A 158 -5.79 29.96 3.32
CA ASP A 158 -4.99 31.19 3.29
C ASP A 158 -4.90 31.80 1.88
N ILE A 159 -5.34 31.04 0.86
CA ILE A 159 -5.32 31.43 -0.54
C ILE A 159 -6.74 31.76 -1.00
N LYS A 160 -6.96 33.00 -1.45
CA LYS A 160 -8.30 33.49 -1.76
C LYS A 160 -8.86 32.92 -3.08
N ASP A 161 -8.05 32.92 -4.12
CA ASP A 161 -8.52 32.60 -5.46
C ASP A 161 -8.36 31.12 -5.79
N LYS A 162 -9.19 30.64 -6.76
CA LYS A 162 -9.23 29.22 -7.17
C LYS A 162 -7.94 28.77 -7.89
N THR A 163 -7.29 29.69 -8.63
CA THR A 163 -6.07 29.38 -9.40
C THR A 163 -4.89 29.21 -8.46
N GLY A 164 -4.75 30.08 -7.45
CA GLY A 164 -3.74 29.96 -6.41
C GLY A 164 -3.88 28.68 -5.58
N LYS A 165 -5.13 28.29 -5.21
CA LYS A 165 -5.38 26.98 -4.55
C LYS A 165 -4.94 25.81 -5.42
N LYS A 166 -5.15 25.91 -6.73
CA LYS A 166 -4.68 24.88 -7.67
C LYS A 166 -3.16 24.93 -7.84
N ALA A 167 -2.56 26.10 -7.81
CA ALA A 167 -1.10 26.26 -7.82
C ALA A 167 -0.46 25.60 -6.59
N LEU A 168 -1.04 25.80 -5.40
CA LEU A 168 -0.61 25.12 -4.17
C LEU A 168 -0.63 23.58 -4.32
N ASP A 169 -1.72 23.02 -4.86
CA ASP A 169 -1.84 21.59 -5.14
C ASP A 169 -0.81 21.09 -6.16
N VAL A 170 -0.50 21.89 -7.18
CA VAL A 170 0.51 21.57 -8.20
C VAL A 170 1.92 21.60 -7.61
N LEU A 171 2.25 22.61 -6.81
CA LEU A 171 3.55 22.71 -6.13
C LEU A 171 3.77 21.51 -5.20
N TRP A 172 2.76 21.14 -4.43
CA TRP A 172 2.83 19.94 -3.58
C TRP A 172 3.01 18.66 -4.41
N LYS A 173 2.21 18.45 -5.45
CA LYS A 173 2.32 17.31 -6.34
C LYS A 173 3.69 17.23 -7.02
N ASN A 174 4.29 18.37 -7.31
CA ASN A 174 5.63 18.45 -7.89
C ASN A 174 6.74 18.23 -6.85
N GLY A 175 6.42 18.30 -5.56
CA GLY A 175 7.38 18.19 -4.47
C GLY A 175 8.13 19.49 -4.17
N ASP A 176 7.71 20.64 -4.74
CA ASP A 176 8.30 21.95 -4.43
C ASP A 176 7.96 22.38 -3.00
N ILE A 177 6.78 21.95 -2.54
CA ILE A 177 6.33 22.07 -1.16
C ILE A 177 5.85 20.69 -0.67
N VAL A 178 5.83 20.49 0.64
CA VAL A 178 5.41 19.24 1.29
C VAL A 178 4.35 19.53 2.36
N VAL A 179 3.59 18.54 2.76
CA VAL A 179 2.69 18.63 3.91
C VAL A 179 3.54 18.62 5.17
N SER A 180 3.67 19.76 5.84
CA SER A 180 4.44 19.87 7.08
C SER A 180 3.71 19.28 8.27
N HIS A 181 2.38 19.39 8.32
CA HIS A 181 1.50 18.81 9.34
C HIS A 181 0.03 18.85 8.90
N ARG A 182 -0.81 18.21 9.70
CA ARG A 182 -2.27 18.31 9.56
C ARG A 182 -2.90 18.81 10.88
N LYS A 183 -3.85 19.73 10.76
CA LYS A 183 -4.68 20.18 11.88
C LYS A 183 -6.14 19.95 11.52
N ASN A 184 -6.85 19.14 12.30
CA ASN A 184 -8.24 18.73 12.02
C ASN A 184 -8.46 18.18 10.60
N GLY A 185 -7.47 17.41 10.08
CA GLY A 185 -7.49 16.85 8.72
C GLY A 185 -7.07 17.82 7.60
N ILE A 186 -6.97 19.12 7.87
CA ILE A 186 -6.52 20.16 6.93
C ILE A 186 -5.00 20.06 6.80
N LYS A 187 -4.52 20.07 5.54
CA LYS A 187 -3.09 20.06 5.21
C LYS A 187 -2.50 21.46 5.35
N TYR A 188 -1.37 21.56 6.01
CA TYR A 188 -0.50 22.73 6.04
C TYR A 188 0.78 22.42 5.28
N TYR A 189 1.15 23.31 4.36
CA TYR A 189 2.24 23.12 3.44
C TYR A 189 3.39 24.06 3.74
N ASP A 190 4.62 23.58 3.64
CA ASP A 190 5.83 24.41 3.70
C ASP A 190 6.86 23.93 2.69
N LEU A 191 7.95 24.67 2.52
CA LEU A 191 9.06 24.26 1.68
C LEU A 191 9.69 22.97 2.21
N ALA A 192 10.03 22.06 1.30
CA ALA A 192 10.68 20.81 1.67
C ALA A 192 11.99 21.04 2.43
N SER A 193 12.79 22.03 2.03
CA SER A 193 14.02 22.41 2.73
C SER A 193 13.78 22.87 4.18
N LYS A 194 12.69 23.59 4.45
CA LYS A 194 12.32 23.97 5.82
C LYS A 194 11.87 22.79 6.68
N VAL A 195 11.22 21.79 6.07
CA VAL A 195 10.65 20.63 6.79
C VAL A 195 11.70 19.55 7.04
N TYR A 196 12.58 19.29 6.05
CA TYR A 196 13.52 18.16 6.07
C TYR A 196 15.01 18.57 6.05
N GLY A 197 15.31 19.89 6.01
CA GLY A 197 16.67 20.43 5.93
C GLY A 197 17.13 20.76 4.51
N ASP A 198 18.13 21.63 4.41
CA ASP A 198 18.63 22.16 3.11
C ASP A 198 19.39 21.10 2.30
N ASP A 199 19.98 20.11 2.96
CA ASP A 199 20.72 19.01 2.32
C ASP A 199 19.79 17.97 1.65
N PHE A 200 18.49 18.17 1.70
CA PHE A 200 17.53 17.27 1.09
C PHE A 200 17.63 17.33 -0.45
N ASN A 201 18.39 16.39 -1.00
CA ASN A 201 18.74 16.38 -2.43
C ASN A 201 17.55 15.90 -3.28
N TRP A 202 17.01 16.79 -4.09
CA TRP A 202 15.95 16.50 -5.03
C TRP A 202 16.53 15.89 -6.32
N ASN A 203 16.19 14.63 -6.58
CA ASN A 203 16.45 14.06 -7.89
C ASN A 203 15.38 14.58 -8.87
N GLU A 204 15.79 15.41 -9.84
CA GLU A 204 14.89 15.98 -10.86
C GLU A 204 14.52 14.98 -11.97
N ASN A 205 15.05 13.77 -11.93
CA ASN A 205 14.79 12.78 -12.95
C ASN A 205 13.33 12.29 -12.91
N THR A 206 12.57 12.63 -13.93
CA THR A 206 11.16 12.25 -14.11
C THR A 206 10.98 10.91 -14.82
N GLU A 207 12.07 10.29 -15.30
CA GLU A 207 12.03 8.99 -15.95
C GLU A 207 11.88 7.86 -14.94
N ILE A 208 11.25 6.77 -15.36
CA ILE A 208 11.17 5.55 -14.56
C ILE A 208 12.58 5.00 -14.37
N ASN A 209 12.93 4.65 -13.15
CA ASN A 209 14.21 4.03 -12.84
C ASN A 209 14.05 2.67 -12.14
N LYS A 210 15.13 1.91 -12.09
CA LYS A 210 15.20 0.59 -11.48
C LYS A 210 14.80 0.60 -10.00
N GLU A 211 15.15 1.67 -9.29
CA GLU A 211 14.86 1.80 -7.86
C GLU A 211 13.37 1.82 -7.56
N GLN A 212 12.57 2.49 -8.39
CA GLN A 212 11.11 2.48 -8.23
C GLN A 212 10.50 1.11 -8.46
N ILE A 213 11.02 0.36 -9.43
CA ILE A 213 10.56 -1.01 -9.70
C ILE A 213 10.84 -1.89 -8.47
N VAL A 214 12.08 -1.85 -7.97
CA VAL A 214 12.48 -2.59 -6.75
C VAL A 214 11.62 -2.17 -5.56
N ARG A 215 11.43 -0.87 -5.37
CA ARG A 215 10.62 -0.29 -4.29
C ARG A 215 9.16 -0.74 -4.37
N ARG A 216 8.54 -0.77 -5.57
CA ARG A 216 7.19 -1.25 -5.77
C ARG A 216 7.06 -2.75 -5.47
N ILE A 217 8.01 -3.57 -5.87
CA ILE A 217 8.03 -4.99 -5.53
C ILE A 217 8.14 -5.15 -3.99
N LYS A 218 8.98 -4.35 -3.32
CA LYS A 218 9.08 -4.35 -1.84
C LYS A 218 7.76 -4.02 -1.16
N SER A 219 6.96 -3.10 -1.72
CA SER A 219 5.69 -2.68 -1.15
C SER A 219 4.62 -3.79 -1.16
N VAL A 220 4.64 -4.66 -2.17
CA VAL A 220 3.63 -5.72 -2.34
C VAL A 220 4.16 -7.10 -1.93
N GLY A 221 5.42 -7.37 -2.21
CA GLY A 221 6.11 -8.65 -1.99
C GLY A 221 6.40 -9.40 -3.30
N VAL A 222 5.38 -9.66 -4.12
CA VAL A 222 5.52 -10.17 -5.49
C VAL A 222 4.59 -9.41 -6.42
N LEU A 223 4.96 -9.29 -7.69
CA LEU A 223 4.15 -8.64 -8.73
C LEU A 223 4.17 -9.44 -10.02
N PRO A 224 3.09 -9.36 -10.85
CA PRO A 224 3.02 -10.09 -12.12
C PRO A 224 4.17 -9.76 -13.06
N CYS A 225 4.65 -10.78 -13.78
CA CYS A 225 5.61 -10.67 -14.86
C CYS A 225 5.05 -11.37 -16.12
N PRO A 226 4.88 -10.64 -17.25
CA PRO A 226 5.30 -9.24 -17.49
C PRO A 226 4.60 -8.22 -16.58
N ALA A 227 5.09 -6.99 -16.58
CA ALA A 227 4.62 -5.91 -15.68
C ALA A 227 3.23 -5.40 -16.09
N VAL A 228 2.21 -6.21 -15.86
CA VAL A 228 0.79 -5.90 -16.09
C VAL A 228 0.02 -5.98 -14.76
N GLY A 229 -1.16 -5.36 -14.71
CA GLY A 229 -1.99 -5.42 -13.51
C GLY A 229 -1.96 -4.16 -12.66
N THR A 230 -2.81 -4.17 -11.64
CA THR A 230 -3.06 -2.98 -10.80
C THR A 230 -1.95 -2.72 -9.78
N GLY A 231 -1.12 -3.70 -9.48
CA GLY A 231 0.06 -3.55 -8.61
C GLY A 231 1.12 -2.62 -9.17
N TRP A 232 1.22 -2.51 -10.49
CA TRP A 232 2.19 -1.64 -11.18
C TRP A 232 1.72 -0.19 -11.39
N LEU A 233 0.49 0.14 -11.03
CA LEU A 233 -0.02 1.51 -11.16
C LEU A 233 0.86 2.51 -10.40
N GLY A 234 1.17 3.64 -11.05
CA GLY A 234 2.03 4.69 -10.50
C GLY A 234 3.52 4.50 -10.78
N VAL A 235 3.98 3.32 -11.22
CA VAL A 235 5.37 3.12 -11.67
C VAL A 235 5.51 3.51 -13.14
N GLY A 236 4.69 2.96 -14.02
CA GLY A 236 4.71 3.22 -15.46
C GLY A 236 3.83 2.24 -16.22
N ILE A 237 3.96 2.20 -17.52
CA ILE A 237 3.29 1.22 -18.37
C ILE A 237 4.23 0.04 -18.69
N SER A 238 3.67 -1.11 -19.03
CA SER A 238 4.43 -2.35 -19.22
C SER A 238 5.61 -2.20 -20.16
N ARG A 239 5.46 -1.48 -21.28
CA ARG A 239 6.54 -1.25 -22.26
C ARG A 239 7.72 -0.46 -21.71
N GLU A 240 7.51 0.36 -20.67
CA GLU A 240 8.55 1.15 -20.02
C GLU A 240 9.20 0.37 -18.87
N ILE A 241 8.40 -0.39 -18.11
CA ILE A 241 8.86 -1.18 -16.95
C ILE A 241 9.63 -2.43 -17.41
N THR A 242 9.13 -3.14 -18.44
CA THR A 242 9.65 -4.47 -18.82
C THR A 242 11.14 -4.47 -19.20
N PRO A 243 11.68 -3.51 -19.95
CA PRO A 243 13.12 -3.46 -20.23
C PRO A 243 13.96 -3.34 -18.96
N LEU A 244 13.61 -2.40 -18.07
CA LEU A 244 14.31 -2.17 -16.79
C LEU A 244 14.18 -3.38 -15.85
N LEU A 245 13.03 -4.04 -15.85
CA LEU A 245 12.80 -5.26 -15.10
C LEU A 245 13.70 -6.40 -15.57
N ASN A 246 13.87 -6.55 -16.89
CA ASN A 246 14.78 -7.54 -17.47
C ASN A 246 16.25 -7.24 -17.12
N GLU A 247 16.64 -5.97 -17.04
CA GLU A 247 17.98 -5.58 -16.58
C GLU A 247 18.16 -5.92 -15.09
N LEU A 248 17.19 -5.62 -14.23
CA LEU A 248 17.20 -5.98 -12.81
C LEU A 248 17.31 -7.49 -12.59
N ILE A 249 16.70 -8.30 -13.48
CA ILE A 249 16.81 -9.76 -13.45
C ILE A 249 18.22 -10.19 -13.85
N LYS A 250 18.82 -9.56 -14.87
CA LYS A 250 20.21 -9.84 -15.26
C LYS A 250 21.23 -9.44 -14.17
N GLU A 251 20.91 -8.39 -13.42
CA GLU A 251 21.70 -7.90 -12.27
C GLU A 251 21.46 -8.71 -10.98
N GLU A 252 20.58 -9.71 -11.01
CA GLU A 252 20.21 -10.54 -9.86
C GLU A 252 19.61 -9.77 -8.67
N LYS A 253 19.10 -8.55 -8.92
CA LYS A 253 18.37 -7.75 -7.94
C LYS A 253 16.92 -8.19 -7.79
N VAL A 254 16.38 -8.77 -8.86
CA VAL A 254 15.01 -9.29 -8.96
C VAL A 254 15.05 -10.67 -9.61
N TYR A 255 14.18 -11.57 -9.15
CA TYR A 255 14.08 -12.93 -9.68
C TYR A 255 12.68 -13.23 -10.17
N LYS A 256 12.58 -14.08 -11.20
CA LYS A 256 11.30 -14.64 -11.65
C LYS A 256 10.93 -15.84 -10.81
N ILE A 257 9.68 -15.90 -10.38
CA ILE A 257 9.09 -17.04 -9.69
C ILE A 257 7.80 -17.46 -10.37
N LYS A 258 7.41 -18.71 -10.21
CA LYS A 258 6.12 -19.26 -10.65
C LYS A 258 5.46 -20.06 -9.53
N ILE A 259 4.14 -20.06 -9.54
CA ILE A 259 3.37 -21.00 -8.74
C ILE A 259 3.43 -22.35 -9.45
N LYS A 260 3.74 -23.41 -8.70
CA LYS A 260 3.77 -24.76 -9.25
C LYS A 260 2.42 -25.10 -9.88
N ASP A 261 2.46 -25.75 -11.03
CA ASP A 261 1.30 -26.20 -11.82
C ASP A 261 0.44 -25.03 -12.39
N THR A 262 1.03 -23.82 -12.52
CA THR A 262 0.42 -22.68 -13.22
C THR A 262 1.39 -22.05 -14.21
N ASP A 263 0.87 -21.29 -15.18
CA ASP A 263 1.68 -20.53 -16.13
C ASP A 263 1.98 -19.11 -15.65
N GLN A 264 1.30 -18.66 -14.58
CA GLN A 264 1.46 -17.31 -14.07
C GLN A 264 2.84 -17.11 -13.44
N ALA A 265 3.57 -16.13 -13.94
CA ALA A 265 4.88 -15.71 -13.44
C ALA A 265 4.78 -14.42 -12.64
N TYR A 266 5.63 -14.33 -11.63
CA TYR A 266 5.78 -13.15 -10.78
C TYR A 266 7.25 -12.76 -10.69
N VAL A 267 7.51 -11.58 -10.16
CA VAL A 267 8.85 -11.11 -9.78
C VAL A 267 8.91 -10.83 -8.29
N ILE A 268 10.09 -11.10 -7.71
CA ILE A 268 10.40 -10.92 -6.29
C ILE A 268 11.79 -10.29 -6.15
N ASN A 269 12.03 -9.44 -5.15
CA ASN A 269 13.36 -8.94 -4.85
C ASN A 269 14.27 -10.03 -4.29
N SER A 270 15.59 -9.89 -4.47
CA SER A 270 16.61 -10.85 -4.01
C SER A 270 16.53 -11.14 -2.50
N ASP A 271 16.33 -10.10 -1.67
CA ASP A 271 16.23 -10.28 -0.21
C ASP A 271 14.94 -11.02 0.17
N ASP A 272 13.85 -10.72 -0.50
CA ASP A 272 12.55 -11.36 -0.29
C ASP A 272 12.56 -12.82 -0.77
N LEU A 273 13.34 -13.16 -1.81
CA LEU A 273 13.54 -14.53 -2.25
C LEU A 273 14.24 -15.38 -1.17
N LYS A 274 15.21 -14.82 -0.45
CA LYS A 274 15.85 -15.51 0.70
C LYS A 274 14.84 -15.83 1.80
N LEU A 275 13.93 -14.90 2.09
CA LEU A 275 12.83 -15.11 3.03
C LEU A 275 11.88 -16.21 2.53
N LEU A 276 11.48 -16.17 1.27
CA LEU A 276 10.60 -17.17 0.67
C LEU A 276 11.19 -18.58 0.71
N ASN A 277 12.47 -18.74 0.37
CA ASN A 277 13.19 -20.03 0.43
C ASN A 277 13.20 -20.62 1.85
N ASN A 278 13.16 -19.81 2.89
CA ASN A 278 13.16 -20.24 4.29
C ASN A 278 11.78 -20.16 4.96
N ILE A 279 10.72 -19.87 4.21
CA ILE A 279 9.40 -19.59 4.77
C ILE A 279 8.79 -20.79 5.52
N HIS A 280 9.15 -22.02 5.15
CA HIS A 280 8.72 -23.24 5.82
C HIS A 280 9.17 -23.32 7.28
N LYS A 281 10.30 -22.68 7.64
CA LYS A 281 10.86 -22.63 9.00
C LYS A 281 10.08 -21.70 9.94
N ILE A 282 9.30 -20.74 9.39
CA ILE A 282 8.56 -19.77 10.21
C ILE A 282 7.28 -20.44 10.72
N SER A 283 7.13 -20.52 12.03
CA SER A 283 5.87 -20.95 12.66
C SER A 283 4.85 -19.80 12.69
N PHE A 284 3.57 -20.12 12.74
CA PHE A 284 2.51 -19.13 12.92
C PHE A 284 1.30 -19.74 13.62
N SER A 285 0.51 -18.88 14.25
CA SER A 285 -0.80 -19.25 14.81
C SER A 285 -1.92 -18.59 14.01
N LYS A 286 -3.06 -19.28 13.83
CA LYS A 286 -4.22 -18.68 13.15
C LYS A 286 -4.76 -17.51 13.95
N LYS A 287 -4.48 -16.31 13.52
CA LYS A 287 -5.01 -15.04 14.05
C LYS A 287 -5.97 -14.42 13.04
N MET A 288 -6.85 -13.53 13.53
CA MET A 288 -7.82 -12.81 12.71
C MET A 288 -7.34 -11.37 12.48
N SER A 289 -7.60 -10.83 11.27
CA SER A 289 -7.40 -9.42 10.96
C SER A 289 -8.43 -8.95 9.93
N PHE A 290 -8.93 -7.72 10.08
CA PHE A 290 -9.68 -7.03 9.04
C PHE A 290 -8.70 -6.13 8.27
N LEU A 291 -8.66 -6.24 6.95
CA LEU A 291 -7.76 -5.45 6.13
C LEU A 291 -8.51 -4.27 5.50
N PRO A 292 -7.87 -3.10 5.38
CA PRO A 292 -8.51 -1.98 4.71
C PRO A 292 -8.61 -2.23 3.20
N PRO A 293 -9.53 -1.52 2.49
CA PRO A 293 -9.76 -1.73 1.07
C PRO A 293 -8.54 -1.50 0.17
N LEU A 294 -7.63 -0.64 0.59
CA LEU A 294 -6.43 -0.25 -0.16
C LEU A 294 -5.15 -0.79 0.49
N ASP A 295 -5.26 -1.93 1.20
CA ASP A 295 -4.12 -2.63 1.77
C ASP A 295 -3.11 -3.01 0.67
N ASN A 296 -1.81 -2.91 0.97
CA ASN A 296 -0.75 -3.25 0.03
C ASN A 296 -0.88 -4.67 -0.53
N LEU A 297 -1.32 -5.62 0.30
CA LEU A 297 -1.59 -7.00 -0.11
C LEU A 297 -2.65 -7.07 -1.21
N LEU A 298 -3.60 -6.11 -1.25
CA LEU A 298 -4.70 -6.06 -2.21
C LEU A 298 -4.40 -5.19 -3.43
N TRP A 299 -3.18 -4.65 -3.56
CA TRP A 299 -2.84 -3.73 -4.64
C TRP A 299 -2.86 -4.36 -6.03
N ASP A 300 -2.56 -5.66 -6.13
CA ASP A 300 -2.77 -6.42 -7.36
C ASP A 300 -3.86 -7.47 -7.15
N ARG A 301 -4.97 -7.28 -7.84
CA ARG A 301 -6.18 -8.08 -7.62
C ARG A 301 -6.13 -9.45 -8.27
N GLU A 302 -5.48 -9.56 -9.43
CA GLU A 302 -5.30 -10.86 -10.10
C GLU A 302 -4.31 -11.71 -9.30
N MET A 303 -3.22 -11.11 -8.79
CA MET A 303 -2.29 -11.81 -7.89
C MET A 303 -3.02 -12.37 -6.64
N ILE A 304 -3.91 -11.59 -6.01
CA ILE A 304 -4.68 -12.06 -4.86
C ILE A 304 -5.62 -13.21 -5.24
N LYS A 305 -6.25 -13.13 -6.40
CA LYS A 305 -7.08 -14.20 -6.93
C LYS A 305 -6.26 -15.47 -7.18
N ASP A 306 -5.11 -15.35 -7.84
CA ASP A 306 -4.25 -16.49 -8.19
C ASP A 306 -3.64 -17.15 -6.95
N ILE A 307 -3.12 -16.34 -6.00
CA ILE A 307 -2.41 -16.85 -4.82
C ILE A 307 -3.38 -17.25 -3.70
N PHE A 308 -4.43 -16.46 -3.45
CA PHE A 308 -5.33 -16.70 -2.31
C PHE A 308 -6.69 -17.31 -2.71
N GLY A 309 -7.03 -17.35 -3.99
CA GLY A 309 -8.36 -17.72 -4.46
C GLY A 309 -9.45 -16.69 -4.08
N PHE A 310 -9.06 -15.45 -3.77
CA PHE A 310 -9.95 -14.43 -3.23
C PHE A 310 -10.14 -13.29 -4.22
N THR A 311 -11.37 -13.07 -4.67
CA THR A 311 -11.71 -11.94 -5.55
C THR A 311 -12.16 -10.76 -4.73
N TYR A 312 -11.48 -9.61 -4.90
CA TYR A 312 -11.80 -8.39 -4.17
C TYR A 312 -11.93 -7.17 -5.10
N LYS A 313 -12.94 -6.33 -4.82
CA LYS A 313 -13.15 -5.03 -5.47
C LYS A 313 -13.51 -4.00 -4.42
N PHE A 314 -12.87 -2.83 -4.45
CA PHE A 314 -13.28 -1.69 -3.65
C PHE A 314 -14.41 -0.95 -4.36
N GLU A 315 -15.61 -0.91 -3.77
CA GLU A 315 -16.83 -0.46 -4.43
C GLU A 315 -17.26 0.96 -4.03
N ALA A 316 -16.43 1.72 -3.31
CA ALA A 316 -16.76 3.08 -2.87
C ALA A 316 -17.16 4.03 -4.00
N TYR A 317 -16.59 3.83 -5.19
CA TYR A 317 -16.89 4.63 -6.39
C TYR A 317 -17.91 3.96 -7.34
N THR A 318 -18.43 2.80 -6.93
CA THR A 318 -19.49 2.11 -7.67
C THR A 318 -20.84 2.68 -7.22
N PRO A 319 -21.76 3.03 -8.12
CA PRO A 319 -23.13 3.43 -7.74
C PRO A 319 -23.80 2.38 -6.86
N ASP A 320 -24.56 2.80 -5.85
CA ASP A 320 -25.14 1.91 -4.81
C ASP A 320 -25.85 0.70 -5.40
N LYS A 321 -26.68 0.91 -6.42
CA LYS A 321 -27.44 -0.14 -7.11
C LYS A 321 -26.57 -1.21 -7.80
N ASN A 322 -25.29 -0.92 -8.02
CA ASN A 322 -24.34 -1.80 -8.71
C ASN A 322 -23.30 -2.40 -7.74
N ARG A 323 -23.37 -2.10 -6.45
CA ARG A 323 -22.50 -2.68 -5.44
C ARG A 323 -22.93 -4.10 -5.13
N LYS A 324 -21.97 -5.02 -5.11
CA LYS A 324 -22.22 -6.42 -4.74
C LYS A 324 -22.25 -6.59 -3.21
N TYR A 325 -21.42 -5.85 -2.50
CA TYR A 325 -21.23 -6.00 -1.06
C TYR A 325 -21.55 -4.70 -0.30
N GLY A 326 -20.90 -3.60 -0.63
CA GLY A 326 -21.13 -2.35 0.11
C GLY A 326 -20.11 -1.27 -0.23
N HIS A 327 -20.18 -0.15 0.51
CA HIS A 327 -19.38 1.03 0.24
C HIS A 327 -17.92 0.85 0.72
N TYR A 328 -17.74 0.39 1.97
CA TYR A 328 -16.40 0.30 2.60
C TYR A 328 -16.22 -1.07 3.26
N VAL A 329 -15.96 -2.05 2.43
CA VAL A 329 -15.93 -3.46 2.82
C VAL A 329 -14.51 -3.91 3.10
N LEU A 330 -14.29 -4.47 4.29
CA LEU A 330 -13.00 -4.96 4.77
C LEU A 330 -12.91 -6.47 4.55
N PRO A 331 -11.90 -7.00 3.83
CA PRO A 331 -11.60 -8.43 3.82
C PRO A 331 -11.26 -8.95 5.20
N ILE A 332 -11.69 -10.16 5.50
CA ILE A 332 -11.41 -10.88 6.74
C ILE A 332 -10.33 -11.92 6.46
N LEU A 333 -9.15 -11.72 7.01
CA LEU A 333 -8.04 -12.67 6.96
C LEU A 333 -8.06 -13.54 8.22
N TYR A 334 -7.96 -14.88 8.06
CA TYR A 334 -7.82 -15.84 9.16
C TYR A 334 -6.77 -16.89 8.86
N GLY A 335 -5.64 -16.84 9.56
CA GLY A 335 -4.48 -17.67 9.26
C GLY A 335 -3.89 -17.32 7.89
N LEU A 336 -3.95 -18.24 6.94
CA LEU A 336 -3.43 -18.03 5.58
C LEU A 336 -4.52 -17.67 4.55
N ASP A 337 -5.78 -17.56 4.94
CA ASP A 337 -6.88 -17.47 3.98
C ASP A 337 -7.79 -16.27 4.26
N PHE A 338 -8.26 -15.68 3.18
CA PHE A 338 -9.39 -14.76 3.24
C PHE A 338 -10.67 -15.59 3.38
N ILE A 339 -11.38 -15.40 4.49
CA ILE A 339 -12.56 -16.21 4.83
C ILE A 339 -13.88 -15.50 4.55
N GLY A 340 -13.82 -14.22 4.19
CA GLY A 340 -15.01 -13.41 3.95
C GLY A 340 -14.69 -11.93 3.98
N ARG A 341 -15.74 -11.14 4.19
CA ARG A 341 -15.68 -9.69 4.24
C ARG A 341 -16.75 -9.11 5.16
N ILE A 342 -16.46 -7.95 5.73
CA ILE A 342 -17.33 -7.24 6.66
C ILE A 342 -17.46 -5.78 6.26
N GLU A 343 -18.63 -5.17 6.39
CA GLU A 343 -18.83 -3.73 6.21
C GLU A 343 -19.17 -3.08 7.56
N PRO A 344 -18.15 -2.57 8.28
CA PRO A 344 -18.35 -1.81 9.50
C PRO A 344 -18.48 -0.32 9.22
N MET A 345 -19.31 0.37 9.99
CA MET A 345 -19.46 1.83 9.98
C MET A 345 -19.51 2.36 11.41
N LEU A 346 -18.69 3.36 11.73
CA LEU A 346 -18.73 4.03 13.01
C LEU A 346 -19.76 5.17 12.97
N ASN A 347 -20.82 5.04 13.75
CA ASN A 347 -21.70 6.17 14.05
C ASN A 347 -20.99 7.10 15.03
N ASN A 348 -20.54 8.27 14.56
CA ASN A 348 -19.76 9.19 15.36
C ASN A 348 -20.56 9.91 16.44
N VAL A 349 -21.91 9.97 16.32
CA VAL A 349 -22.79 10.64 17.31
C VAL A 349 -22.90 9.82 18.59
N ASN A 350 -23.22 8.54 18.45
CA ASN A 350 -23.45 7.66 19.60
C ASN A 350 -22.29 6.67 19.84
N ARG A 351 -21.21 6.76 19.07
CA ARG A 351 -20.01 5.89 19.17
C ARG A 351 -20.34 4.41 19.04
N VAL A 352 -21.31 4.07 18.19
CA VAL A 352 -21.71 2.69 17.87
C VAL A 352 -21.04 2.21 16.61
N LEU A 353 -20.41 1.03 16.66
CA LEU A 353 -19.92 0.31 15.50
C LEU A 353 -21.05 -0.50 14.87
N GLU A 354 -21.62 -0.02 13.79
CA GLU A 354 -22.67 -0.68 13.03
C GLU A 354 -22.06 -1.66 12.01
N ILE A 355 -22.46 -2.93 12.07
CA ILE A 355 -22.08 -3.93 11.08
C ILE A 355 -23.20 -4.02 10.05
N LYS A 356 -22.99 -3.42 8.88
CA LYS A 356 -23.96 -3.36 7.79
C LYS A 356 -24.03 -4.66 6.99
N GLY A 357 -22.91 -5.38 6.89
CA GLY A 357 -22.85 -6.64 6.14
C GLY A 357 -21.72 -7.55 6.65
N LEU A 358 -21.97 -8.85 6.55
CA LEU A 358 -21.00 -9.91 6.79
C LEU A 358 -21.24 -11.00 5.74
N TRP A 359 -20.25 -11.24 4.88
CA TRP A 359 -20.30 -12.23 3.81
C TRP A 359 -19.13 -13.16 3.93
N MET A 360 -19.40 -14.45 4.00
CA MET A 360 -18.37 -15.49 4.09
C MET A 360 -18.09 -16.07 2.71
N GLU A 361 -16.85 -16.55 2.50
CA GLU A 361 -16.52 -17.31 1.30
C GLU A 361 -17.21 -18.70 1.38
N GLU A 362 -17.62 -19.22 0.23
CA GLU A 362 -18.43 -20.47 0.13
C GLU A 362 -17.76 -21.68 0.82
N ASN A 363 -16.44 -21.74 0.74
CA ASN A 363 -15.66 -22.84 1.33
C ASN A 363 -15.37 -22.65 2.82
N PHE A 364 -15.85 -21.59 3.46
CA PHE A 364 -15.60 -21.33 4.87
C PHE A 364 -16.80 -21.69 5.74
N GLN A 365 -16.53 -22.53 6.74
CA GLN A 365 -17.54 -22.90 7.76
C GLN A 365 -17.06 -22.45 9.14
N TRP A 366 -17.94 -21.80 9.87
CA TRP A 366 -17.69 -21.38 11.24
C TRP A 366 -17.54 -22.59 12.18
N ASN A 367 -16.48 -22.61 12.97
CA ASN A 367 -16.32 -23.49 14.11
C ASN A 367 -16.14 -22.68 15.41
N LYS A 368 -16.14 -23.35 16.57
CA LYS A 368 -16.00 -22.70 17.87
C LYS A 368 -14.76 -21.80 17.96
N ASN A 369 -13.63 -22.25 17.42
CA ASN A 369 -12.37 -21.49 17.49
C ASN A 369 -12.41 -20.25 16.56
N SER A 370 -12.85 -20.40 15.33
CA SER A 370 -12.93 -19.26 14.40
C SER A 370 -13.93 -18.19 14.87
N LYS A 371 -15.07 -18.60 15.43
CA LYS A 371 -16.03 -17.69 16.06
C LYS A 371 -15.39 -16.91 17.23
N LEU A 372 -14.70 -17.62 18.13
CA LEU A 372 -14.00 -16.99 19.24
C LEU A 372 -12.94 -15.97 18.78
N LYS A 373 -12.15 -16.32 17.76
CA LYS A 373 -11.13 -15.44 17.19
C LYS A 373 -11.76 -14.20 16.52
N PHE A 374 -12.87 -14.38 15.80
CA PHE A 374 -13.62 -13.27 15.19
C PHE A 374 -14.15 -12.29 16.25
N GLU A 375 -14.84 -12.80 17.29
CA GLU A 375 -15.38 -11.99 18.38
C GLU A 375 -14.26 -11.26 19.15
N THR A 376 -13.13 -11.94 19.38
CA THR A 376 -11.99 -11.34 20.05
C THR A 376 -11.40 -10.21 19.21
N TYR A 377 -11.26 -10.41 17.89
CA TYR A 377 -10.74 -9.38 17.03
C TYR A 377 -11.73 -8.21 16.84
N LEU A 378 -13.01 -8.50 16.73
CA LEU A 378 -14.05 -7.46 16.65
C LEU A 378 -14.06 -6.57 17.89
N ARG A 379 -13.88 -7.14 19.09
CA ARG A 379 -13.73 -6.35 20.34
C ARG A 379 -12.46 -5.49 20.30
N TYR A 380 -11.36 -6.03 19.83
CA TYR A 380 -10.11 -5.28 19.66
C TYR A 380 -10.28 -4.14 18.66
N PHE A 381 -10.86 -4.41 17.49
CA PHE A 381 -11.15 -3.41 16.46
C PHE A 381 -12.11 -2.31 16.98
N LYS A 382 -13.19 -2.70 17.65
CA LYS A 382 -14.13 -1.78 18.30
C LYS A 382 -13.41 -0.81 19.24
N LYS A 383 -12.56 -1.34 20.13
CA LYS A 383 -11.78 -0.52 21.08
C LYS A 383 -10.85 0.43 20.34
N TYR A 384 -10.14 -0.05 19.31
CA TYR A 384 -9.22 0.76 18.53
C TYR A 384 -9.88 1.99 17.90
N ILE A 385 -11.04 1.81 17.25
CA ILE A 385 -11.77 2.93 16.63
C ILE A 385 -12.55 3.79 17.65
N GLY A 386 -12.50 3.47 18.93
CA GLY A 386 -13.16 4.19 20.01
C GLY A 386 -14.68 4.02 20.03
N ALA A 387 -15.22 2.93 19.49
CA ALA A 387 -16.64 2.61 19.62
C ALA A 387 -16.96 2.03 21.00
N GLN A 388 -18.15 2.35 21.53
CA GLN A 388 -18.61 1.87 22.84
C GLN A 388 -19.31 0.52 22.73
N GLU A 389 -20.08 0.31 21.67
CA GLU A 389 -20.83 -0.92 21.43
C GLU A 389 -20.79 -1.36 19.96
N VAL A 390 -21.27 -2.57 19.69
CA VAL A 390 -21.43 -3.12 18.33
C VAL A 390 -22.91 -3.40 18.11
N LYS A 391 -23.46 -2.85 17.01
CA LYS A 391 -24.83 -3.09 16.56
C LYS A 391 -24.80 -3.84 15.24
N TRP A 392 -25.48 -4.97 15.17
CA TRP A 392 -25.62 -5.76 13.94
C TRP A 392 -26.86 -5.30 13.16
N LEU A 393 -26.65 -4.83 11.94
CA LEU A 393 -27.72 -4.48 10.98
C LEU A 393 -27.94 -5.59 9.96
N CYS A 394 -27.16 -6.67 10.03
CA CYS A 394 -27.26 -7.86 9.20
C CYS A 394 -27.25 -9.13 10.06
N LYS A 395 -27.48 -10.29 9.43
CA LYS A 395 -27.35 -11.60 10.12
C LYS A 395 -25.91 -11.82 10.58
N LYS A 396 -25.74 -12.24 11.83
CA LYS A 396 -24.43 -12.32 12.48
C LYS A 396 -23.61 -13.52 11.99
N TYR A 397 -24.16 -14.65 11.72
CA TYR A 397 -23.59 -15.83 11.05
C TYR A 397 -24.69 -16.87 10.75
#